data_122ad62a784ba79a59523490cd3ed6ca
#
_entry.id   122ad62a784ba79a59523490cd3ed6ca
#
_cell.length_a   1.000
_cell.length_b   1.000
_cell.length_c   1.000
_cell.angle_alpha   90.00
_cell.angle_beta   90.00
_cell.angle_gamma   90.00
#
_symmetry.space_group_name_H-M   'P 1'
#
loop_
_entity.id
_entity.type
_entity.pdbx_description
1 polymer ?
#
loop_
_entity_poly.entity_id
_entity_poly.type
_entity_poly.pdbx_seq_one_letter_code
_entity_poly.pdbx_strand_id
1 'polypeptide(L)'
;MLPTLQGLINDPQHARVKAYIGADTDGETGNLLGEGHLTLIDNQINANTGTIRAKAEFDNDAQKLWPGLLVTVKIQTALDKDALVVPPTVVQRGLDQHFVYRVNGDKVEAVQVQMVYQGSGQDIIKGVKPGDVLVSDGQSRLKPGATVQVLTEPPQVVRSEAAQ
;
A
#
# COMPACT_ATOMS: atom_id res chain seq x y z
N MET A 1 -1.39 2.15 -15.88
CA MET A 1 -2.42 2.66 -14.93
C MET A 1 -3.85 2.58 -15.51
N LEU A 2 -4.12 3.11 -16.70
CA LEU A 2 -5.46 3.06 -17.35
C LEU A 2 -6.07 1.65 -17.49
N PRO A 3 -5.33 0.62 -17.94
CA PRO A 3 -5.89 -0.73 -18.04
C PRO A 3 -6.34 -1.31 -16.71
N THR A 4 -5.65 -0.94 -15.61
CA THR A 4 -6.00 -1.36 -14.26
C THR A 4 -7.31 -0.73 -13.80
N LEU A 5 -7.51 0.56 -14.08
CA LEU A 5 -8.73 1.28 -13.72
C LEU A 5 -9.94 0.81 -14.53
N GLN A 6 -9.77 0.52 -15.83
CA GLN A 6 -10.83 -0.06 -16.65
C GLN A 6 -11.24 -1.45 -16.18
N GLY A 7 -10.29 -2.25 -15.70
CA GLY A 7 -10.57 -3.56 -15.12
C GLY A 7 -11.45 -3.49 -13.88
N LEU A 8 -11.32 -2.41 -13.09
CA LEU A 8 -12.09 -2.22 -11.85
C LEU A 8 -13.60 -1.98 -12.09
N ILE A 9 -13.98 -1.41 -13.23
CA ILE A 9 -15.39 -1.19 -13.54
C ILE A 9 -16.11 -2.51 -13.79
N ASN A 10 -15.40 -3.49 -14.34
CA ASN A 10 -15.93 -4.82 -14.60
C ASN A 10 -15.96 -5.72 -13.35
N ASP A 11 -15.31 -5.30 -12.26
CA ASP A 11 -15.30 -6.00 -10.98
C ASP A 11 -15.73 -5.05 -9.85
N PRO A 12 -17.03 -5.00 -9.53
CA PRO A 12 -17.57 -4.08 -8.51
C PRO A 12 -16.96 -4.25 -7.11
N GLN A 13 -16.45 -5.43 -6.79
CA GLN A 13 -15.83 -5.69 -5.49
C GLN A 13 -14.48 -4.98 -5.33
N HIS A 14 -13.78 -4.74 -6.44
CA HIS A 14 -12.49 -4.05 -6.46
C HIS A 14 -12.61 -2.56 -6.81
N ALA A 15 -13.80 -2.09 -7.17
CA ALA A 15 -14.08 -0.71 -7.51
C ALA A 15 -14.45 0.18 -6.31
N ARG A 16 -14.09 -0.26 -5.08
CA ARG A 16 -14.38 0.51 -3.86
C ARG A 16 -13.55 1.78 -3.81
N VAL A 17 -14.19 2.86 -3.39
CA VAL A 17 -13.56 4.17 -3.22
C VAL A 17 -13.87 4.73 -1.84
N LYS A 18 -12.94 5.51 -1.30
CA LYS A 18 -13.11 6.22 -0.04
C LYS A 18 -12.81 7.68 -0.23
N ALA A 19 -13.68 8.56 0.24
CA ALA A 19 -13.51 10.02 0.18
C ALA A 19 -13.03 10.57 1.51
N TYR A 20 -12.01 11.43 1.47
CA TYR A 20 -11.40 12.06 2.64
C TYR A 20 -11.35 13.57 2.48
N ILE A 21 -11.45 14.29 3.58
CA ILE A 21 -11.16 15.73 3.66
C ILE A 21 -9.93 15.97 4.52
N GLY A 22 -9.10 16.94 4.10
CA GLY A 22 -7.85 17.26 4.82
C GLY A 22 -6.77 16.18 4.73
N ALA A 23 -6.92 15.20 3.80
CA ALA A 23 -5.90 14.23 3.54
C ALA A 23 -4.71 14.85 2.80
N ASP A 24 -3.49 14.45 3.18
CA ASP A 24 -2.31 14.68 2.37
C ASP A 24 -2.39 13.92 1.02
N THR A 25 -1.41 14.11 0.17
CA THR A 25 -1.34 13.45 -1.15
C THR A 25 -1.38 11.92 -1.07
N ASP A 26 -0.94 11.35 0.05
CA ASP A 26 -0.92 9.92 0.30
C ASP A 26 -2.22 9.44 0.96
N GLY A 27 -3.04 10.39 1.44
CA GLY A 27 -4.37 10.14 1.99
C GLY A 27 -4.37 9.40 3.33
N GLU A 28 -3.26 9.44 4.08
CA GLU A 28 -3.16 8.70 5.34
C GLU A 28 -3.72 9.46 6.54
N THR A 29 -3.77 10.80 6.46
CA THR A 29 -4.11 11.69 7.58
C THR A 29 -5.47 12.36 7.48
N GLY A 30 -6.28 12.03 6.50
CA GLY A 30 -7.58 12.69 6.29
C GLY A 30 -8.73 12.08 7.10
N ASN A 31 -9.77 12.90 7.37
CA ASN A 31 -11.01 12.40 7.93
C ASN A 31 -11.87 11.73 6.85
N LEU A 32 -12.28 10.50 7.09
CA LEU A 32 -13.16 9.75 6.19
C LEU A 32 -14.55 10.39 6.17
N LEU A 33 -15.00 10.77 4.98
CA LEU A 33 -16.32 11.34 4.76
C LEU A 33 -17.34 10.30 4.33
N GLY A 34 -16.94 9.34 3.50
CA GLY A 34 -17.81 8.29 3.00
C GLY A 34 -17.07 7.22 2.20
N GLU A 35 -17.73 6.10 2.05
CA GLU A 35 -17.30 4.99 1.19
C GLU A 35 -18.27 4.88 0.01
N GLY A 36 -17.81 4.37 -1.11
CA GLY A 36 -18.62 4.25 -2.31
C GLY A 36 -17.97 3.33 -3.32
N HIS A 37 -18.44 3.43 -4.55
CA HIS A 37 -17.93 2.63 -5.65
C HIS A 37 -17.76 3.48 -6.92
N LEU A 38 -16.82 3.07 -7.74
CA LEU A 38 -16.54 3.71 -9.03
C LEU A 38 -17.62 3.30 -10.03
N THR A 39 -18.23 4.28 -10.69
CA THR A 39 -19.32 4.02 -11.66
C THR A 39 -18.90 4.24 -13.10
N LEU A 40 -17.95 5.14 -13.33
CA LEU A 40 -17.51 5.47 -14.68
C LEU A 40 -16.07 5.93 -14.69
N ILE A 41 -15.34 5.52 -15.72
CA ILE A 41 -14.06 6.13 -16.10
C ILE A 41 -14.17 6.59 -17.54
N ASP A 42 -13.91 7.86 -17.77
CA ASP A 42 -13.84 8.40 -19.13
C ASP A 42 -12.62 7.82 -19.85
N ASN A 43 -12.79 7.45 -21.12
CA ASN A 43 -11.71 6.97 -21.95
C ASN A 43 -10.92 8.10 -22.61
N GLN A 44 -11.31 9.36 -22.39
CA GLN A 44 -10.65 10.53 -22.93
C GLN A 44 -9.70 11.14 -21.90
N ILE A 45 -8.45 11.35 -22.31
CA ILE A 45 -7.48 12.11 -21.57
C ILE A 45 -7.61 13.59 -21.97
N ASN A 46 -7.77 14.47 -21.01
CA ASN A 46 -7.68 15.90 -21.26
C ASN A 46 -6.24 16.25 -21.62
N ALA A 47 -6.01 16.62 -22.88
CA ALA A 47 -4.67 16.89 -23.41
C ALA A 47 -3.95 18.05 -22.72
N ASN A 48 -4.71 19.01 -22.17
CA ASN A 48 -4.11 20.20 -21.52
C ASN A 48 -3.64 19.92 -20.09
N THR A 49 -4.33 19.00 -19.38
CA THR A 49 -4.07 18.72 -17.96
C THR A 49 -3.47 17.34 -17.72
N GLY A 50 -3.48 16.46 -18.72
CA GLY A 50 -3.04 15.07 -18.57
C GLY A 50 -3.95 14.23 -17.66
N THR A 51 -5.17 14.72 -17.34
CA THR A 51 -6.09 14.08 -16.42
C THR A 51 -7.16 13.27 -17.15
N ILE A 52 -7.69 12.27 -16.48
CA ILE A 52 -8.88 11.52 -16.87
C ILE A 52 -10.02 11.86 -15.91
N ARG A 53 -11.25 11.79 -16.41
CA ARG A 53 -12.44 11.97 -15.57
C ARG A 53 -12.95 10.62 -15.10
N ALA A 54 -13.21 10.51 -13.80
CA ALA A 54 -13.89 9.35 -13.22
C ALA A 54 -15.09 9.84 -12.41
N LYS A 55 -16.10 8.99 -12.27
CA LYS A 55 -17.28 9.23 -11.42
C LYS A 55 -17.39 8.10 -10.42
N ALA A 56 -17.76 8.44 -9.21
CA ALA A 56 -18.04 7.48 -8.15
C ALA A 56 -19.31 7.90 -7.40
N GLU A 57 -20.04 6.94 -6.89
CA GLU A 57 -21.20 7.10 -6.04
C GLU A 57 -20.81 6.76 -4.61
N PHE A 58 -21.26 7.60 -3.67
CA PHE A 58 -21.00 7.47 -2.25
C PHE A 58 -22.29 7.43 -1.48
N ASP A 59 -22.38 6.56 -0.48
CA ASP A 59 -23.42 6.64 0.51
C ASP A 59 -23.19 7.88 1.37
N ASN A 60 -24.20 8.75 1.46
CA ASN A 60 -24.11 10.01 2.17
C ASN A 60 -25.18 10.16 3.25
N ASP A 61 -25.52 9.06 3.94
CA ASP A 61 -26.53 9.03 5.01
C ASP A 61 -26.18 10.00 6.15
N ALA A 62 -24.88 10.13 6.43
CA ALA A 62 -24.38 11.05 7.44
C ALA A 62 -24.29 12.52 6.97
N GLN A 63 -24.70 12.82 5.72
CA GLN A 63 -24.69 14.16 5.12
C GLN A 63 -23.35 14.90 5.21
N LYS A 64 -22.25 14.17 5.14
CA LYS A 64 -20.87 14.73 5.21
C LYS A 64 -20.35 15.23 3.86
N LEU A 65 -20.92 14.74 2.76
CA LEU A 65 -20.53 15.15 1.40
C LEU A 65 -21.50 16.21 0.89
N TRP A 66 -20.95 17.36 0.49
CA TRP A 66 -21.72 18.51 0.00
C TRP A 66 -21.33 18.85 -1.44
N PRO A 67 -22.25 19.34 -2.25
CA PRO A 67 -21.93 19.83 -3.60
C PRO A 67 -20.84 20.92 -3.55
N GLY A 68 -19.84 20.77 -4.42
CA GLY A 68 -18.69 21.69 -4.49
C GLY A 68 -17.57 21.43 -3.49
N LEU A 69 -17.71 20.42 -2.63
CA LEU A 69 -16.63 20.02 -1.71
C LEU A 69 -15.48 19.36 -2.47
N LEU A 70 -14.25 19.87 -2.25
CA LEU A 70 -13.04 19.20 -2.74
C LEU A 70 -12.62 18.10 -1.77
N VAL A 71 -12.48 16.90 -2.28
CA VAL A 71 -12.12 15.71 -1.50
C VAL A 71 -10.97 14.94 -2.16
N THR A 72 -10.19 14.28 -1.35
CA THR A 72 -9.21 13.28 -1.82
C THR A 72 -9.89 11.93 -1.89
N VAL A 73 -9.81 11.25 -3.03
CA VAL A 73 -10.43 9.95 -3.23
C VAL A 73 -9.36 8.87 -3.35
N LYS A 74 -9.42 7.87 -2.48
CA LYS A 74 -8.64 6.64 -2.59
C LYS A 74 -9.44 5.59 -3.34
N ILE A 75 -8.84 5.00 -4.36
CA ILE A 75 -9.43 3.91 -5.14
C ILE A 75 -8.69 2.63 -4.78
N GLN A 76 -9.42 1.62 -4.33
CA GLN A 76 -8.87 0.29 -4.14
C GLN A 76 -8.69 -0.37 -5.51
N THR A 77 -7.45 -0.53 -5.96
CA THR A 77 -7.14 -1.06 -7.30
C THR A 77 -6.93 -2.57 -7.33
N ALA A 78 -6.58 -3.16 -6.21
CA ALA A 78 -6.43 -4.60 -6.05
C ALA A 78 -6.51 -5.00 -4.57
N LEU A 79 -6.85 -6.24 -4.32
CA LEU A 79 -6.76 -6.88 -3.02
C LEU A 79 -5.96 -8.17 -3.19
N ASP A 80 -4.75 -8.20 -2.69
CA ASP A 80 -3.93 -9.42 -2.64
C ASP A 80 -3.96 -9.96 -1.20
N LYS A 81 -4.75 -11.02 -0.98
CA LYS A 81 -4.93 -11.62 0.36
C LYS A 81 -3.67 -12.33 0.87
N ASP A 82 -2.79 -12.71 -0.04
CA ASP A 82 -1.54 -13.40 0.26
C ASP A 82 -0.34 -12.45 0.20
N ALA A 83 -0.60 -11.15 0.16
CA ALA A 83 0.42 -10.12 0.14
C ALA A 83 1.20 -10.08 1.46
N LEU A 84 2.51 -10.11 1.36
CA LEU A 84 3.39 -9.89 2.50
C LEU A 84 3.73 -8.40 2.58
N VAL A 85 3.26 -7.77 3.64
CA VAL A 85 3.49 -6.37 3.91
C VAL A 85 4.67 -6.23 4.86
N VAL A 86 5.63 -5.42 4.49
CA VAL A 86 6.84 -5.16 5.29
C VAL A 86 7.10 -3.66 5.40
N PRO A 87 7.76 -3.19 6.46
CA PRO A 87 8.26 -1.82 6.51
C PRO A 87 9.26 -1.58 5.37
N PRO A 88 9.31 -0.37 4.76
CA PRO A 88 10.24 -0.04 3.68
C PRO A 88 11.71 -0.24 4.05
N THR A 89 12.04 -0.12 5.34
CA THR A 89 13.39 -0.33 5.88
C THR A 89 13.91 -1.76 5.67
N VAL A 90 13.02 -2.74 5.55
CA VAL A 90 13.37 -4.16 5.37
C VAL A 90 13.90 -4.43 3.97
N VAL A 91 13.38 -3.71 2.97
CA VAL A 91 13.70 -3.96 1.56
C VAL A 91 14.96 -3.21 1.17
N GLN A 92 15.94 -3.97 0.66
CA GLN A 92 17.21 -3.43 0.18
C GLN A 92 17.22 -3.40 -1.34
N ARG A 93 17.82 -2.35 -1.88
CA ARG A 93 17.98 -2.19 -3.33
C ARG A 93 19.35 -2.68 -3.75
N GLY A 94 19.41 -3.74 -4.54
CA GLY A 94 20.60 -4.21 -5.23
C GLY A 94 20.80 -3.49 -6.57
N LEU A 95 21.79 -3.96 -7.36
CA LEU A 95 22.09 -3.39 -8.67
C LEU A 95 20.92 -3.53 -9.65
N ASP A 96 20.34 -4.74 -9.73
CA ASP A 96 19.28 -5.06 -10.70
C ASP A 96 17.97 -5.52 -10.05
N GLN A 97 17.94 -5.70 -8.72
CA GLN A 97 16.80 -6.32 -8.05
C GLN A 97 16.72 -5.94 -6.58
N HIS A 98 15.54 -6.10 -6.00
CA HIS A 98 15.32 -5.92 -4.56
C HIS A 98 15.59 -7.22 -3.82
N PHE A 99 16.08 -7.11 -2.59
CA PHE A 99 16.30 -8.25 -1.72
C PHE A 99 16.02 -7.87 -0.26
N VAL A 100 15.82 -8.88 0.56
CA VAL A 100 15.71 -8.75 2.02
C VAL A 100 16.72 -9.66 2.69
N TYR A 101 17.14 -9.31 3.90
CA TYR A 101 17.89 -10.22 4.72
C TYR A 101 16.94 -11.04 5.59
N ARG A 102 16.93 -12.36 5.37
CA ARG A 102 16.19 -13.33 6.18
C ARG A 102 17.13 -13.98 7.18
N VAL A 103 16.68 -14.10 8.41
CA VAL A 103 17.41 -14.83 9.46
C VAL A 103 17.08 -16.31 9.37
N ASN A 104 18.12 -17.13 9.28
CA ASN A 104 18.03 -18.57 9.30
C ASN A 104 18.97 -19.11 10.39
N GLY A 105 18.40 -19.47 11.55
CA GLY A 105 19.16 -19.78 12.76
C GLY A 105 19.92 -18.57 13.28
N ASP A 106 21.25 -18.64 13.26
CA ASP A 106 22.18 -17.58 13.67
C ASP A 106 22.80 -16.81 12.49
N LYS A 107 22.36 -17.09 11.25
CA LYS A 107 22.91 -16.50 10.03
C LYS A 107 21.87 -15.76 9.24
N VAL A 108 22.33 -14.79 8.46
CA VAL A 108 21.49 -14.06 7.50
C VAL A 108 21.72 -14.52 6.08
N GLU A 109 20.64 -14.64 5.35
CA GLU A 109 20.60 -14.95 3.93
C GLU A 109 20.00 -13.78 3.17
N ALA A 110 20.60 -13.39 2.04
CA ALA A 110 20.00 -12.44 1.13
C ALA A 110 18.98 -13.17 0.25
N VAL A 111 17.72 -12.88 0.40
CA VAL A 111 16.62 -13.46 -0.38
C VAL A 111 16.12 -12.42 -1.37
N GLN A 112 16.15 -12.77 -2.65
CA GLN A 112 15.60 -11.90 -3.70
C GLN A 112 14.09 -11.81 -3.55
N VAL A 113 13.57 -10.59 -3.67
CA VAL A 113 12.13 -10.31 -3.58
C VAL A 113 11.66 -9.50 -4.79
N GLN A 114 10.41 -9.72 -5.15
CA GLN A 114 9.72 -8.91 -6.14
C GLN A 114 8.92 -7.84 -5.42
N MET A 115 9.19 -6.57 -5.75
CA MET A 115 8.37 -5.45 -5.29
C MET A 115 7.05 -5.46 -6.07
N VAL A 116 5.93 -5.57 -5.36
CA VAL A 116 4.57 -5.51 -5.93
C VAL A 116 4.02 -4.10 -5.82
N TYR A 117 4.22 -3.47 -4.66
CA TYR A 117 3.78 -2.11 -4.39
C TYR A 117 4.75 -1.45 -3.41
N GLN A 118 5.01 -0.18 -3.63
CA GLN A 118 5.78 0.67 -2.73
C GLN A 118 4.90 1.85 -2.32
N GLY A 119 4.63 1.97 -1.03
CA GLY A 119 3.78 3.02 -0.47
C GLY A 119 4.45 3.79 0.66
N SER A 120 3.77 4.79 1.17
CA SER A 120 4.20 5.53 2.35
C SER A 120 4.03 4.65 3.58
N GLY A 121 5.13 4.16 4.12
CA GLY A 121 5.16 3.39 5.36
C GLY A 121 5.06 1.88 5.20
N GLN A 122 4.65 1.35 4.05
CA GLN A 122 4.50 -0.09 3.81
C GLN A 122 4.84 -0.48 2.38
N ASP A 123 5.63 -1.55 2.23
CA ASP A 123 5.94 -2.18 0.95
C ASP A 123 5.29 -3.56 0.87
N ILE A 124 4.77 -3.91 -0.30
CA ILE A 124 4.24 -5.25 -0.59
C ILE A 124 5.26 -6.00 -1.42
N ILE A 125 5.68 -7.15 -0.92
CA ILE A 125 6.70 -7.97 -1.55
C ILE A 125 6.24 -9.42 -1.76
N LYS A 126 6.85 -10.08 -2.74
CA LYS A 126 6.77 -11.53 -2.98
C LYS A 126 8.16 -12.13 -2.97
N GLY A 127 8.28 -13.39 -2.53
CA GLY A 127 9.56 -14.12 -2.50
C GLY A 127 9.99 -14.58 -1.11
N VAL A 128 9.30 -14.16 -0.06
CA VAL A 128 9.44 -14.66 1.31
C VAL A 128 8.13 -15.31 1.77
N LYS A 129 8.17 -16.04 2.88
CA LYS A 129 7.02 -16.76 3.43
C LYS A 129 6.50 -16.09 4.70
N PRO A 130 5.19 -16.20 4.99
CA PRO A 130 4.68 -15.82 6.30
C PRO A 130 5.42 -16.56 7.42
N GLY A 131 5.88 -15.80 8.42
CA GLY A 131 6.68 -16.34 9.54
C GLY A 131 8.19 -16.25 9.34
N ASP A 132 8.69 -15.88 8.16
CA ASP A 132 10.10 -15.57 7.98
C ASP A 132 10.50 -14.36 8.85
N VAL A 133 11.63 -14.46 9.53
CA VAL A 133 12.20 -13.35 10.31
C VAL A 133 13.09 -12.52 9.40
N LEU A 134 12.72 -11.25 9.22
CA LEU A 134 13.44 -10.33 8.34
C LEU A 134 14.16 -9.27 9.17
N VAL A 135 15.33 -8.85 8.69
CA VAL A 135 16.11 -7.80 9.33
C VAL A 135 15.53 -6.43 9.00
N SER A 136 15.15 -5.66 10.01
CA SER A 136 14.58 -4.32 9.87
C SER A 136 15.58 -3.20 10.12
N ASP A 137 16.68 -3.49 10.80
CA ASP A 137 17.75 -2.51 11.12
C ASP A 137 19.14 -3.16 11.09
N GLY A 138 20.19 -2.36 10.88
CA GLY A 138 21.58 -2.80 10.85
C GLY A 138 22.03 -3.43 9.51
N GLN A 139 21.21 -3.41 8.47
CA GLN A 139 21.47 -4.07 7.19
C GLN A 139 22.77 -3.64 6.52
N SER A 140 23.18 -2.37 6.70
CA SER A 140 24.40 -1.82 6.09
C SER A 140 25.69 -2.51 6.56
N ARG A 141 25.63 -3.22 7.67
CA ARG A 141 26.76 -3.95 8.26
C ARG A 141 26.73 -5.45 7.95
N LEU A 142 25.67 -5.93 7.29
CA LEU A 142 25.49 -7.34 7.01
C LEU A 142 26.04 -7.73 5.65
N LYS A 143 26.55 -8.94 5.60
CA LYS A 143 26.89 -9.66 4.37
C LYS A 143 26.17 -11.00 4.40
N PRO A 144 25.78 -11.57 3.25
CA PRO A 144 25.21 -12.91 3.20
C PRO A 144 26.10 -13.90 3.96
N GLY A 145 25.53 -14.69 4.86
CA GLY A 145 26.24 -15.65 5.71
C GLY A 145 26.79 -15.07 7.02
N ALA A 146 26.62 -13.77 7.28
CA ALA A 146 27.05 -13.18 8.56
C ALA A 146 26.24 -13.77 9.72
N THR A 147 26.92 -14.02 10.83
CA THR A 147 26.27 -14.42 12.10
C THR A 147 25.64 -13.18 12.75
N VAL A 148 24.41 -13.33 13.18
CA VAL A 148 23.64 -12.27 13.83
C VAL A 148 23.04 -12.75 15.13
N GLN A 149 22.90 -11.81 16.07
CA GLN A 149 22.10 -12.00 17.25
C GLN A 149 20.79 -11.21 17.04
N VAL A 150 19.67 -11.92 17.05
CA VAL A 150 18.36 -11.28 16.93
C VAL A 150 18.05 -10.52 18.20
N LEU A 151 18.03 -9.20 18.11
CA LEU A 151 17.48 -8.36 19.16
C LEU A 151 15.99 -8.22 18.86
N THR A 152 15.17 -9.01 19.56
CA THR A 152 13.71 -8.93 19.40
C THR A 152 13.22 -7.68 20.14
N GLU A 153 13.09 -6.57 19.45
CA GLU A 153 12.14 -5.56 19.90
C GLU A 153 10.74 -6.19 19.83
N PRO A 154 9.93 -6.07 20.91
CA PRO A 154 8.55 -6.54 20.83
C PRO A 154 7.87 -5.82 19.67
N PRO A 155 7.05 -6.51 18.86
CA PRO A 155 6.37 -5.89 17.74
C PRO A 155 5.60 -4.68 18.27
N GLN A 156 5.92 -3.49 17.78
CA GLN A 156 5.05 -2.35 17.99
C GLN A 156 3.76 -2.67 17.26
N VAL A 157 2.80 -3.18 18.01
CA VAL A 157 1.43 -3.31 17.55
C VAL A 157 0.94 -1.88 17.40
N VAL A 158 1.01 -1.36 16.17
CA VAL A 158 0.23 -0.19 15.79
C VAL A 158 -1.21 -0.65 15.92
N ARG A 159 -1.76 -0.52 17.11
CA ARG A 159 -3.20 -0.58 17.29
C ARG A 159 -3.74 0.59 16.48
N SER A 160 -4.33 0.31 15.35
CA SER A 160 -5.32 1.20 14.81
C SER A 160 -6.39 1.28 15.88
N GLU A 161 -6.37 2.35 16.62
CA GLU A 161 -7.42 2.70 17.57
C GLU A 161 -8.65 3.00 16.71
N ALA A 162 -9.38 1.92 16.42
CA ALA A 162 -10.70 2.03 15.86
C ALA A 162 -11.58 2.51 17.01
N ALA A 163 -11.93 3.78 16.92
CA ALA A 163 -13.19 4.42 17.26
C ALA A 163 -13.92 3.98 18.53
N GLN A 164 -14.08 4.90 19.37
CA GLN A 164 -15.39 5.16 19.96
C GLN A 164 -16.04 6.36 19.28
#